data_2324dc7338c5b73fd23e4ecef8e267b0
#
_entry.id   2324dc7338c5b73fd23e4ecef8e267b0
#
_cell.length_a   1.000
_cell.length_b   1.000
_cell.length_c   1.000
_cell.angle_alpha   90.00
_cell.angle_beta   90.00
_cell.angle_gamma   90.00
#
_symmetry.space_group_name_H-M   'P 1'
#
loop_
_entity.id
_entity.type
_entity.pdbx_description
1 polymer ?
#
loop_
_entity_poly.entity_id
_entity_poly.type
_entity_poly.pdbx_seq_one_letter_code
_entity_poly.pdbx_strand_id
1 'polypeptide(L)'
;MITGVFSMRLWTPVGVLTSLAYCLHQRRVALAELQGADGQRPVDRSLLKLKMVQVVFRHGARSPLKPLPLEEQVEWNPQLLEVPPQTQFDYTVTSLTGGPKPYSPYDSQYRETTLKGGMFAGQLTKVGMQQMFALGERLRKNYVEDIPFLSPTFNPEEVFIRSTNIFRNLESTRCLLAGLFQCQKEDKRTKTQRGSMTCPGPIIIHTDAADSEVLYPNYQSCWSLRQRTRGRRKTASLQPGISEDLKRVKEGMGIDSSDEVDFFILLDNVAAEQAHSLPSCPMLKRFARMIEERAVDTSLYILPKEDRESLQMAVGPFLHILEGNLLRAVDSATAPNNIRKLYLYAAHDVTFIPLLMTLGIFDRKWPPFAVDLTMELYQHLESKEWFVQLYYHGKEQVPRGCPDGLCPLDVFLNAMSVYTLSPGEYHALCSQSQVMEVGNGE
;
A
#
# COMPACT_ATOMS: atom_id res chain seq x y z
N MET A 1 -67.54 -24.39 -24.90
CA MET A 1 -66.48 -24.24 -25.94
C MET A 1 -65.54 -23.19 -25.47
N ILE A 2 -64.42 -23.62 -24.92
CA ILE A 2 -63.40 -22.76 -24.32
C ILE A 2 -62.09 -23.16 -24.99
N THR A 3 -61.54 -22.28 -25.80
CA THR A 3 -60.25 -22.43 -26.46
C THR A 3 -59.17 -21.86 -25.53
N GLY A 4 -58.36 -22.75 -24.94
CA GLY A 4 -57.19 -22.34 -24.19
C GLY A 4 -56.03 -22.01 -25.11
N VAL A 5 -55.52 -20.79 -24.99
CA VAL A 5 -54.30 -20.34 -25.65
C VAL A 5 -53.09 -20.74 -24.78
N PHE A 6 -52.24 -21.64 -25.27
CA PHE A 6 -50.98 -22.00 -24.70
C PHE A 6 -49.96 -20.86 -24.99
N SER A 7 -49.55 -20.16 -23.97
CA SER A 7 -48.41 -19.22 -24.03
C SER A 7 -47.09 -19.99 -23.92
N MET A 8 -46.40 -20.22 -25.01
CA MET A 8 -45.02 -20.69 -25.04
C MET A 8 -44.11 -19.55 -24.59
N ARG A 9 -43.57 -19.66 -23.38
CA ARG A 9 -42.51 -18.75 -22.89
C ARG A 9 -41.24 -19.02 -23.66
N LEU A 10 -40.79 -18.02 -24.43
CA LEU A 10 -39.44 -17.96 -25.00
C LEU A 10 -38.39 -17.76 -23.86
N TRP A 11 -37.80 -18.86 -23.40
CA TRP A 11 -36.74 -18.84 -22.38
C TRP A 11 -35.45 -19.52 -22.87
N THR A 12 -35.01 -19.34 -24.12
CA THR A 12 -33.86 -20.07 -24.65
C THR A 12 -32.77 -19.33 -25.43
N PRO A 13 -32.73 -18.01 -25.66
CA PRO A 13 -31.54 -17.46 -26.30
C PRO A 13 -30.48 -16.89 -25.34
N VAL A 14 -30.84 -16.42 -24.15
CA VAL A 14 -29.87 -15.73 -23.27
C VAL A 14 -28.92 -16.72 -22.57
N GLY A 15 -29.39 -17.86 -22.12
CA GLY A 15 -28.55 -18.89 -21.47
C GLY A 15 -27.55 -19.55 -22.40
N VAL A 16 -27.91 -19.74 -23.68
CA VAL A 16 -27.02 -20.31 -24.70
C VAL A 16 -25.95 -19.31 -25.12
N LEU A 17 -26.31 -18.00 -25.23
CA LEU A 17 -25.35 -16.95 -25.57
C LEU A 17 -24.35 -16.70 -24.44
N THR A 18 -24.74 -16.74 -23.19
CA THR A 18 -23.82 -16.64 -22.04
C THR A 18 -22.90 -17.84 -21.90
N SER A 19 -23.41 -19.06 -22.14
CA SER A 19 -22.60 -20.28 -22.14
C SER A 19 -21.62 -20.30 -23.33
N LEU A 20 -22.03 -19.84 -24.51
CA LEU A 20 -21.15 -19.72 -25.69
C LEU A 20 -20.10 -18.63 -25.47
N ALA A 21 -20.46 -17.48 -24.91
CA ALA A 21 -19.52 -16.41 -24.60
C ALA A 21 -18.52 -16.86 -23.53
N TYR A 22 -18.95 -17.61 -22.52
CA TYR A 22 -18.08 -18.21 -21.50
C TYR A 22 -17.14 -19.26 -22.11
N CYS A 23 -17.64 -20.16 -22.95
CA CYS A 23 -16.83 -21.16 -23.68
C CYS A 23 -15.84 -20.51 -24.68
N LEU A 24 -16.25 -19.43 -25.35
CA LEU A 24 -15.36 -18.67 -26.22
C LEU A 24 -14.31 -17.89 -25.44
N HIS A 25 -14.67 -17.36 -24.28
CA HIS A 25 -13.71 -16.72 -23.38
C HIS A 25 -12.71 -17.74 -22.82
N GLN A 26 -13.17 -18.89 -22.35
CA GLN A 26 -12.30 -20.00 -21.90
C GLN A 26 -11.41 -20.52 -23.04
N ARG A 27 -11.94 -20.64 -24.27
CA ARG A 27 -11.13 -21.01 -25.44
C ARG A 27 -10.13 -19.92 -25.84
N ARG A 28 -10.47 -18.63 -25.71
CA ARG A 28 -9.52 -17.53 -25.96
C ARG A 28 -8.43 -17.50 -24.89
N VAL A 29 -8.75 -17.73 -23.63
CA VAL A 29 -7.79 -17.85 -22.54
C VAL A 29 -6.86 -19.05 -22.81
N ALA A 30 -7.42 -20.23 -23.11
CA ALA A 30 -6.64 -21.43 -23.43
C ALA A 30 -5.79 -21.28 -24.73
N LEU A 31 -6.26 -20.55 -25.74
CA LEU A 31 -5.49 -20.26 -26.94
C LEU A 31 -4.41 -19.18 -26.73
N ALA A 32 -4.66 -18.22 -25.87
CA ALA A 32 -3.65 -17.24 -25.45
C ALA A 32 -2.54 -17.92 -24.61
N GLU A 33 -2.91 -18.89 -23.78
CA GLU A 33 -1.96 -19.74 -23.05
C GLU A 33 -1.13 -20.64 -23.99
N LEU A 34 -1.70 -21.03 -25.14
CA LEU A 34 -1.00 -21.85 -26.19
C LEU A 34 -0.14 -21.01 -27.15
N GLN A 35 -0.32 -19.68 -27.19
CA GLN A 35 0.41 -18.78 -28.10
C GLN A 35 1.47 -17.93 -27.37
N GLY A 36 1.87 -18.34 -26.14
CA GLY A 36 3.02 -17.74 -25.44
C GLY A 36 4.24 -17.78 -26.37
N ALA A 37 4.73 -16.61 -26.76
CA ALA A 37 5.95 -16.45 -27.51
C ALA A 37 7.09 -17.12 -26.72
N ASP A 38 7.86 -17.96 -27.37
CA ASP A 38 9.09 -18.58 -26.90
C ASP A 38 9.06 -20.04 -26.41
N GLY A 39 8.14 -20.88 -26.89
CA GLY A 39 8.31 -22.33 -26.74
C GLY A 39 8.26 -22.88 -25.29
N GLN A 40 8.02 -22.04 -24.29
CA GLN A 40 7.82 -22.46 -22.90
C GLN A 40 6.39 -22.99 -22.74
N ARG A 41 6.26 -24.19 -22.21
CA ARG A 41 4.95 -24.74 -21.86
C ARG A 41 4.33 -23.86 -20.75
N PRO A 42 3.01 -23.52 -20.84
CA PRO A 42 2.35 -22.78 -19.79
C PRO A 42 2.52 -23.51 -18.45
N VAL A 43 2.82 -22.74 -17.39
CA VAL A 43 3.03 -23.29 -16.04
C VAL A 43 1.69 -23.83 -15.52
N ASP A 44 1.68 -25.08 -15.07
CA ASP A 44 0.49 -25.66 -14.43
C ASP A 44 0.30 -25.05 -13.03
N ARG A 45 -0.63 -24.12 -12.92
CA ARG A 45 -0.93 -23.42 -11.66
C ARG A 45 -1.42 -24.35 -10.55
N SER A 46 -1.96 -25.54 -10.87
CA SER A 46 -2.40 -26.52 -9.86
C SER A 46 -1.23 -27.16 -9.11
N LEU A 47 -0.03 -27.10 -9.68
CA LEU A 47 1.22 -27.58 -9.10
C LEU A 47 2.00 -26.52 -8.33
N LEU A 48 1.45 -25.31 -8.19
CA LEU A 48 2.08 -24.22 -7.43
C LEU A 48 1.73 -24.33 -5.94
N LYS A 49 2.75 -24.29 -5.11
CA LYS A 49 2.61 -24.22 -3.64
C LYS A 49 3.03 -22.86 -3.14
N LEU A 50 2.10 -22.15 -2.49
CA LEU A 50 2.39 -20.89 -1.82
C LEU A 50 3.42 -21.11 -0.70
N LYS A 51 4.47 -20.28 -0.65
CA LYS A 51 5.58 -20.37 0.29
C LYS A 51 5.71 -19.15 1.18
N MET A 52 5.41 -17.97 0.66
CA MET A 52 5.51 -16.72 1.39
C MET A 52 4.58 -15.66 0.78
N VAL A 53 4.11 -14.77 1.64
CA VAL A 53 3.33 -13.58 1.26
C VAL A 53 3.96 -12.34 1.89
N GLN A 54 4.12 -11.28 1.12
CA GLN A 54 4.50 -9.96 1.62
C GLN A 54 3.40 -8.97 1.26
N VAL A 55 2.93 -8.20 2.23
CA VAL A 55 1.88 -7.19 2.03
C VAL A 55 2.40 -5.83 2.47
N VAL A 56 2.52 -4.93 1.51
CA VAL A 56 2.74 -3.50 1.77
C VAL A 56 1.39 -2.82 1.72
N PHE A 57 1.05 -2.01 2.72
CA PHE A 57 -0.24 -1.32 2.77
C PHE A 57 -0.12 0.12 3.25
N ARG A 58 -0.94 1.00 2.67
CA ARG A 58 -1.11 2.37 3.14
C ARG A 58 -2.06 2.39 4.33
N HIS A 59 -1.83 3.30 5.29
CA HIS A 59 -2.76 3.53 6.40
C HIS A 59 -4.18 3.84 5.91
N GLY A 60 -5.18 3.63 6.75
CA GLY A 60 -6.58 3.95 6.50
C GLY A 60 -6.86 5.46 6.44
N ALA A 61 -8.12 5.81 6.17
CA ALA A 61 -8.58 7.19 6.10
C ALA A 61 -8.32 7.94 7.42
N ARG A 62 -7.99 9.23 7.29
CA ARG A 62 -7.56 10.11 8.37
C ARG A 62 -8.03 11.53 8.15
N SER A 63 -7.95 12.36 9.18
CA SER A 63 -8.07 13.81 9.02
C SER A 63 -6.94 14.38 8.14
N PRO A 64 -7.13 15.54 7.48
CA PRO A 64 -6.09 16.17 6.66
C PRO A 64 -4.82 16.49 7.46
N LEU A 65 -3.68 16.59 6.76
CA LEU A 65 -2.40 16.99 7.36
C LEU A 65 -2.27 18.49 7.54
N LYS A 66 -2.94 19.25 6.67
CA LYS A 66 -2.98 20.73 6.70
C LYS A 66 -4.37 21.18 6.25
N PRO A 67 -5.04 22.08 7.00
CA PRO A 67 -6.32 22.62 6.58
C PRO A 67 -6.15 23.54 5.36
N LEU A 68 -7.20 23.64 4.52
CA LEU A 68 -7.26 24.65 3.49
C LEU A 68 -7.63 26.01 4.12
N PRO A 69 -7.07 27.13 3.63
CA PRO A 69 -7.39 28.48 4.12
C PRO A 69 -8.72 28.99 3.54
N LEU A 70 -9.80 28.27 3.84
CA LEU A 70 -11.15 28.61 3.40
C LEU A 70 -11.92 29.29 4.54
N GLU A 71 -12.81 30.22 4.18
CA GLU A 71 -13.71 30.88 5.11
C GLU A 71 -14.64 29.86 5.81
N GLU A 72 -15.20 28.97 5.02
CA GLU A 72 -15.96 27.81 5.50
C GLU A 72 -15.14 26.53 5.41
N GLN A 73 -14.69 26.02 6.55
CA GLN A 73 -13.94 24.76 6.65
C GLN A 73 -14.84 23.65 7.14
N VAL A 74 -14.57 22.43 6.67
CA VAL A 74 -15.21 21.21 7.17
C VAL A 74 -14.82 20.98 8.64
N GLU A 75 -15.77 20.52 9.43
CA GLU A 75 -15.56 20.22 10.85
C GLU A 75 -15.08 18.77 11.04
N TRP A 76 -13.90 18.66 11.61
CA TRP A 76 -13.28 17.38 11.99
C TRP A 76 -13.55 17.12 13.46
N ASN A 77 -14.70 16.47 13.73
CA ASN A 77 -15.17 16.24 15.08
C ASN A 77 -14.49 15.03 15.72
N PRO A 78 -14.07 15.08 17.01
CA PRO A 78 -13.48 13.96 17.76
C PRO A 78 -14.32 12.67 17.79
N GLN A 79 -15.62 12.73 17.52
CA GLN A 79 -16.46 11.55 17.37
C GLN A 79 -15.99 10.63 16.21
N LEU A 80 -15.30 11.18 15.22
CA LEU A 80 -14.67 10.41 14.14
C LEU A 80 -13.51 9.54 14.62
N LEU A 81 -13.02 9.74 15.86
CA LEU A 81 -11.95 8.96 16.49
C LEU A 81 -12.47 7.76 17.30
N GLU A 82 -13.80 7.58 17.39
CA GLU A 82 -14.39 6.46 18.10
C GLU A 82 -13.87 5.12 17.55
N VAL A 83 -13.28 4.31 18.43
CA VAL A 83 -12.68 3.05 18.06
C VAL A 83 -13.74 1.97 17.91
N PRO A 84 -13.95 1.39 16.72
CA PRO A 84 -14.89 0.28 16.56
C PRO A 84 -14.46 -0.92 17.40
N PRO A 85 -15.36 -1.53 18.21
CA PRO A 85 -15.00 -2.61 19.14
C PRO A 85 -14.28 -3.79 18.47
N GLN A 86 -14.66 -4.13 17.24
CA GLN A 86 -14.05 -5.24 16.49
C GLN A 86 -12.62 -4.98 16.05
N THR A 87 -12.17 -3.72 16.05
CA THR A 87 -10.81 -3.33 15.64
C THR A 87 -9.83 -3.30 16.81
N GLN A 88 -10.28 -3.61 18.03
CA GLN A 88 -9.43 -3.64 19.21
C GLN A 88 -8.56 -4.89 19.22
N PHE A 89 -7.25 -4.68 19.38
CA PHE A 89 -6.24 -5.72 19.45
C PHE A 89 -5.03 -5.20 20.23
N ASP A 90 -4.52 -5.97 21.16
CA ASP A 90 -3.38 -5.56 21.97
C ASP A 90 -2.07 -5.74 21.22
N TYR A 91 -1.23 -4.72 21.22
CA TYR A 91 0.08 -4.75 20.59
C TYR A 91 1.13 -3.98 21.39
N THR A 92 2.38 -4.34 21.16
CA THR A 92 3.55 -3.63 21.68
C THR A 92 4.39 -3.15 20.51
N VAL A 93 4.98 -1.97 20.60
CA VAL A 93 5.88 -1.41 19.58
C VAL A 93 7.33 -1.48 20.08
N THR A 94 8.20 -2.06 19.26
CA THR A 94 9.64 -2.14 19.53
C THR A 94 10.45 -1.58 18.36
N SER A 95 11.67 -1.11 18.65
CA SER A 95 12.64 -0.81 17.60
C SER A 95 13.07 -2.07 16.86
N LEU A 96 13.43 -1.96 15.57
CA LEU A 96 14.02 -3.06 14.78
C LEU A 96 15.29 -3.64 15.41
N THR A 97 16.05 -2.82 16.13
CA THR A 97 17.28 -3.25 16.84
C THR A 97 17.01 -3.80 18.23
N GLY A 98 15.74 -3.91 18.63
CA GLY A 98 15.33 -4.20 20.00
C GLY A 98 15.26 -2.92 20.85
N GLY A 99 14.53 -2.99 21.96
CA GLY A 99 14.33 -1.83 22.84
C GLY A 99 13.02 -1.08 22.61
N PRO A 100 12.81 0.07 23.28
CA PRO A 100 11.56 0.79 23.28
C PRO A 100 11.27 1.43 21.90
N LYS A 101 9.98 1.77 21.70
CA LYS A 101 9.54 2.56 20.54
C LYS A 101 10.35 3.85 20.43
N PRO A 102 10.96 4.17 19.27
CA PRO A 102 11.64 5.43 19.04
C PRO A 102 10.69 6.65 19.15
N TYR A 103 11.26 7.84 19.35
CA TYR A 103 10.49 9.09 19.27
C TYR A 103 9.95 9.31 17.83
N SER A 104 8.72 9.81 17.72
CA SER A 104 8.08 10.16 16.45
C SER A 104 8.01 11.67 16.25
N PRO A 105 8.91 12.29 15.47
CA PRO A 105 8.86 13.72 15.20
C PRO A 105 7.61 14.14 14.42
N TYR A 106 7.13 13.27 13.52
CA TYR A 106 5.92 13.54 12.74
C TYR A 106 4.66 13.62 13.61
N ASP A 107 4.50 12.69 14.56
CA ASP A 107 3.33 12.74 15.45
C ASP A 107 3.34 13.99 16.34
N SER A 108 4.52 14.45 16.75
CA SER A 108 4.67 15.72 17.49
C SER A 108 4.27 16.91 16.65
N GLN A 109 4.75 16.98 15.39
CA GLN A 109 4.41 18.04 14.45
C GLN A 109 2.91 18.08 14.13
N TYR A 110 2.26 16.92 13.93
CA TYR A 110 0.82 16.88 13.61
C TYR A 110 -0.04 17.37 14.76
N ARG A 111 0.38 17.19 16.02
CA ARG A 111 -0.33 17.69 17.20
C ARG A 111 -0.28 19.22 17.36
N GLU A 112 0.61 19.90 16.64
CA GLU A 112 0.67 21.36 16.61
C GLU A 112 -0.47 21.97 15.76
N THR A 113 -1.10 21.18 14.87
CA THR A 113 -2.19 21.63 14.01
C THR A 113 -3.52 21.08 14.49
N THR A 114 -4.37 21.94 15.06
CA THR A 114 -5.77 21.65 15.40
C THR A 114 -6.65 22.06 14.24
N LEU A 115 -7.47 21.12 13.74
CA LEU A 115 -8.45 21.35 12.68
C LEU A 115 -9.75 21.91 13.26
N LYS A 116 -10.55 22.58 12.42
CA LYS A 116 -11.91 23.00 12.81
C LYS A 116 -12.70 21.77 13.26
N GLY A 117 -13.35 21.85 14.41
CA GLY A 117 -14.05 20.73 15.05
C GLY A 117 -13.26 20.04 16.19
N GLY A 118 -11.94 20.30 16.32
CA GLY A 118 -11.14 19.91 17.48
C GLY A 118 -10.22 18.71 17.30
N MET A 119 -10.25 18.00 16.15
CA MET A 119 -9.27 16.95 15.87
C MET A 119 -7.90 17.56 15.54
N PHE A 120 -6.83 16.80 15.81
CA PHE A 120 -5.51 17.11 15.28
C PHE A 120 -5.35 16.64 13.83
N ALA A 121 -4.37 17.20 13.15
CA ALA A 121 -3.98 16.77 11.79
C ALA A 121 -3.53 15.31 11.78
N GLY A 122 -3.82 14.60 10.70
CA GLY A 122 -3.31 13.27 10.41
C GLY A 122 -3.76 12.13 11.32
N GLN A 123 -4.84 12.31 12.10
CA GLN A 123 -5.37 11.27 12.97
C GLN A 123 -6.20 10.24 12.21
N LEU A 124 -5.88 8.95 12.39
CA LEU A 124 -6.67 7.84 11.85
C LEU A 124 -8.09 7.90 12.41
N THR A 125 -9.07 7.79 11.54
CA THR A 125 -10.49 7.88 11.92
C THR A 125 -11.15 6.51 11.99
N LYS A 126 -12.36 6.47 12.53
CA LYS A 126 -13.24 5.29 12.52
C LYS A 126 -13.38 4.69 11.11
N VAL A 127 -13.52 5.53 10.07
CA VAL A 127 -13.58 5.08 8.67
C VAL A 127 -12.29 4.37 8.29
N GLY A 128 -11.14 4.97 8.59
CA GLY A 128 -9.84 4.37 8.33
C GLY A 128 -9.62 3.06 9.10
N MET A 129 -10.05 3.00 10.35
CA MET A 129 -10.00 1.78 11.16
C MET A 129 -10.83 0.65 10.52
N GLN A 130 -12.03 0.96 10.03
CA GLN A 130 -12.90 0.00 9.34
C GLN A 130 -12.32 -0.46 8.00
N GLN A 131 -11.70 0.45 7.23
CA GLN A 131 -11.02 0.09 5.98
C GLN A 131 -9.88 -0.91 6.23
N MET A 132 -9.09 -0.67 7.27
CA MET A 132 -7.97 -1.56 7.62
C MET A 132 -8.45 -2.90 8.15
N PHE A 133 -9.52 -2.91 8.93
CA PHE A 133 -10.15 -4.15 9.38
C PHE A 133 -10.66 -4.98 8.19
N ALA A 134 -11.34 -4.37 7.23
CA ALA A 134 -11.82 -5.04 6.01
C ALA A 134 -10.65 -5.58 5.16
N LEU A 135 -9.50 -4.87 5.09
CA LEU A 135 -8.29 -5.40 4.48
C LEU A 135 -7.81 -6.66 5.21
N GLY A 136 -7.82 -6.65 6.54
CA GLY A 136 -7.48 -7.81 7.36
C GLY A 136 -8.42 -9.01 7.10
N GLU A 137 -9.73 -8.77 7.01
CA GLU A 137 -10.72 -9.81 6.67
C GLU A 137 -10.47 -10.41 5.28
N ARG A 138 -10.11 -9.58 4.29
CA ARG A 138 -9.76 -10.08 2.95
C ARG A 138 -8.52 -10.96 2.98
N LEU A 139 -7.48 -10.57 3.72
CA LEU A 139 -6.27 -11.39 3.89
C LEU A 139 -6.58 -12.69 4.64
N ARG A 140 -7.45 -12.65 5.65
CA ARG A 140 -7.93 -13.83 6.34
C ARG A 140 -8.62 -14.79 5.39
N LYS A 141 -9.57 -14.28 4.61
CA LYS A 141 -10.25 -15.08 3.60
C LYS A 141 -9.26 -15.78 2.67
N ASN A 142 -8.30 -15.02 2.12
CA ASN A 142 -7.34 -15.55 1.15
C ASN A 142 -6.37 -16.57 1.75
N TYR A 143 -5.81 -16.31 2.95
CA TYR A 143 -4.64 -17.05 3.47
C TYR A 143 -4.91 -17.89 4.71
N VAL A 144 -6.13 -17.88 5.23
CA VAL A 144 -6.56 -18.74 6.36
C VAL A 144 -7.72 -19.64 5.95
N GLU A 145 -8.71 -19.08 5.21
CA GLU A 145 -9.96 -19.78 4.89
C GLU A 145 -9.90 -20.47 3.52
N ASP A 146 -9.61 -19.73 2.44
CA ASP A 146 -9.55 -20.28 1.08
C ASP A 146 -8.27 -21.11 0.86
N ILE A 147 -7.13 -20.59 1.33
CA ILE A 147 -5.84 -21.29 1.33
C ILE A 147 -5.41 -21.47 2.79
N PRO A 148 -5.34 -22.69 3.34
CA PRO A 148 -4.91 -22.92 4.73
C PRO A 148 -3.38 -22.74 4.85
N PHE A 149 -2.91 -21.52 4.62
CA PHE A 149 -1.51 -21.14 4.62
C PHE A 149 -1.03 -20.63 5.98
N LEU A 150 -1.86 -19.79 6.63
CA LEU A 150 -1.59 -19.24 7.96
C LEU A 150 -2.43 -19.95 9.02
N SER A 151 -1.91 -19.97 10.24
CA SER A 151 -2.70 -20.36 11.41
C SER A 151 -3.88 -19.39 11.61
N PRO A 152 -5.05 -19.87 12.04
CA PRO A 152 -6.23 -19.01 12.23
C PRO A 152 -6.07 -18.00 13.38
N THR A 153 -5.12 -18.24 14.28
CA THR A 153 -4.70 -17.34 15.36
C THR A 153 -3.30 -16.82 15.08
N PHE A 154 -2.98 -15.62 15.61
CA PHE A 154 -1.66 -15.02 15.44
C PHE A 154 -0.56 -15.95 15.96
N ASN A 155 0.44 -16.20 15.09
CA ASN A 155 1.64 -16.94 15.44
C ASN A 155 2.88 -16.10 15.08
N PRO A 156 3.70 -15.65 16.04
CA PRO A 156 4.88 -14.84 15.78
C PRO A 156 5.93 -15.55 14.93
N GLU A 157 5.92 -16.90 14.89
CA GLU A 157 6.81 -17.67 14.01
C GLU A 157 6.37 -17.65 12.54
N GLU A 158 5.12 -17.32 12.27
CA GLU A 158 4.58 -17.24 10.91
C GLU A 158 4.50 -15.80 10.37
N VAL A 159 4.40 -14.80 11.26
CA VAL A 159 4.09 -13.41 10.88
C VAL A 159 5.14 -12.43 11.40
N PHE A 160 5.70 -11.64 10.49
CA PHE A 160 6.54 -10.49 10.82
C PHE A 160 5.80 -9.19 10.49
N ILE A 161 5.87 -8.21 11.38
CA ILE A 161 5.11 -6.95 11.26
C ILE A 161 6.06 -5.78 11.44
N ARG A 162 6.13 -4.90 10.43
CA ARG A 162 6.86 -3.65 10.46
C ARG A 162 5.95 -2.48 10.08
N SER A 163 6.07 -1.38 10.79
CA SER A 163 5.36 -0.13 10.53
C SER A 163 6.32 1.04 10.60
N THR A 164 6.05 2.11 9.85
CA THR A 164 6.66 3.40 10.17
C THR A 164 6.24 3.82 11.57
N ASN A 165 7.11 4.58 12.25
CA ASN A 165 6.87 5.07 13.60
C ASN A 165 5.93 6.29 13.61
N ILE A 166 4.77 6.17 12.95
CA ILE A 166 3.72 7.18 12.92
C ILE A 166 2.43 6.55 13.44
N PHE A 167 1.77 7.21 14.39
CA PHE A 167 0.66 6.63 15.15
C PHE A 167 -0.46 6.08 14.28
N ARG A 168 -0.86 6.80 13.21
CA ARG A 168 -1.90 6.31 12.28
C ARG A 168 -1.53 5.00 11.58
N ASN A 169 -0.23 4.74 11.34
CA ASN A 169 0.24 3.49 10.73
C ASN A 169 0.20 2.34 11.74
N LEU A 170 0.63 2.59 12.99
CA LEU A 170 0.55 1.61 14.07
C LEU A 170 -0.91 1.20 14.33
N GLU A 171 -1.83 2.17 14.43
CA GLU A 171 -3.26 1.93 14.60
C GLU A 171 -3.91 1.25 13.38
N SER A 172 -3.49 1.59 12.17
CA SER A 172 -3.91 0.89 10.94
C SER A 172 -3.49 -0.57 10.97
N THR A 173 -2.26 -0.84 11.41
CA THR A 173 -1.74 -2.20 11.57
C THR A 173 -2.55 -3.00 12.60
N ARG A 174 -2.87 -2.39 13.75
CA ARG A 174 -3.73 -2.99 14.77
C ARG A 174 -5.09 -3.42 14.19
N CYS A 175 -5.73 -2.53 13.43
CA CYS A 175 -7.04 -2.81 12.84
C CYS A 175 -6.97 -3.93 11.78
N LEU A 176 -5.93 -3.94 10.95
CA LEU A 176 -5.69 -5.01 9.98
C LEU A 176 -5.51 -6.37 10.69
N LEU A 177 -4.70 -6.41 11.74
CA LEU A 177 -4.47 -7.64 12.50
C LEU A 177 -5.73 -8.13 13.20
N ALA A 178 -6.57 -7.22 13.69
CA ALA A 178 -7.87 -7.57 14.25
C ALA A 178 -8.79 -8.25 13.23
N GLY A 179 -8.78 -7.80 11.97
CA GLY A 179 -9.52 -8.43 10.88
C GLY A 179 -8.93 -9.77 10.45
N LEU A 180 -7.59 -9.87 10.40
CA LEU A 180 -6.87 -11.06 9.96
C LEU A 180 -6.93 -12.21 11.00
N PHE A 181 -6.77 -11.89 12.27
CA PHE A 181 -6.69 -12.87 13.37
C PHE A 181 -7.85 -12.76 14.36
N GLN A 182 -9.06 -12.55 13.87
CA GLN A 182 -10.27 -12.35 14.68
C GLN A 182 -10.26 -13.23 15.94
N CYS A 183 -10.25 -12.57 17.11
CA CYS A 183 -10.52 -13.28 18.36
C CYS A 183 -11.97 -13.81 18.29
N GLN A 184 -12.15 -15.11 18.22
CA GLN A 184 -13.49 -15.70 18.32
C GLN A 184 -14.10 -15.23 19.64
N LYS A 185 -15.17 -14.44 19.57
CA LYS A 185 -16.03 -14.23 20.73
C LYS A 185 -16.60 -15.59 21.09
N GLU A 186 -16.16 -16.14 22.20
CA GLU A 186 -16.78 -17.34 22.75
C GLU A 186 -18.30 -17.16 22.76
N ASP A 187 -18.97 -18.09 22.13
CA ASP A 187 -20.43 -18.24 22.23
C ASP A 187 -20.76 -18.35 23.72
N LYS A 188 -21.45 -17.34 24.29
CA LYS A 188 -21.85 -17.27 25.70
C LYS A 188 -22.75 -18.43 26.14
N ARG A 189 -22.90 -19.48 25.32
CA ARG A 189 -23.79 -20.62 25.57
C ARG A 189 -23.14 -21.87 26.16
N THR A 190 -21.80 -21.95 26.19
CA THR A 190 -21.09 -23.07 26.82
C THR A 190 -20.31 -22.60 28.05
N LYS A 191 -21.05 -22.38 29.16
CA LYS A 191 -20.48 -22.25 30.50
C LYS A 191 -20.09 -23.64 31.01
N THR A 192 -19.03 -24.23 30.54
CA THR A 192 -18.40 -25.34 31.25
C THR A 192 -16.97 -25.54 30.79
N GLN A 193 -16.08 -25.23 31.67
CA GLN A 193 -14.63 -25.24 31.68
C GLN A 193 -14.00 -23.86 31.44
N ARG A 194 -13.30 -23.39 32.48
CA ARG A 194 -12.30 -22.33 32.44
C ARG A 194 -11.18 -22.70 31.44
N GLY A 195 -11.47 -22.61 30.16
CA GLY A 195 -10.48 -22.53 29.11
C GLY A 195 -10.01 -21.08 29.06
N SER A 196 -8.77 -20.83 29.45
CA SER A 196 -8.05 -19.59 29.20
C SER A 196 -8.33 -19.17 27.76
N MET A 197 -8.94 -18.00 27.55
CA MET A 197 -8.85 -17.29 26.26
C MET A 197 -7.36 -17.09 26.00
N THR A 198 -6.78 -17.98 25.21
CA THR A 198 -5.45 -17.78 24.67
C THR A 198 -5.58 -16.77 23.52
N CYS A 199 -5.80 -15.49 23.87
CA CYS A 199 -5.26 -14.45 23.02
C CYS A 199 -3.76 -14.75 22.94
N PRO A 200 -3.18 -14.87 21.74
CA PRO A 200 -1.74 -14.98 21.61
C PRO A 200 -1.11 -13.84 22.37
N GLY A 201 0.08 -14.04 22.89
CA GLY A 201 0.83 -13.01 23.62
C GLY A 201 0.87 -11.70 22.81
N PRO A 202 1.26 -10.58 23.42
CA PRO A 202 1.16 -9.26 22.79
C PRO A 202 1.84 -9.29 21.42
N ILE A 203 1.11 -8.85 20.39
CA ILE A 203 1.66 -8.71 19.06
C ILE A 203 2.75 -7.65 19.09
N ILE A 204 3.89 -7.95 18.48
CA ILE A 204 5.00 -7.01 18.38
C ILE A 204 4.98 -6.37 17.00
N ILE A 205 4.83 -5.06 16.95
CA ILE A 205 5.02 -4.24 15.74
C ILE A 205 6.42 -3.65 15.80
N HIS A 206 7.26 -3.98 14.83
CA HIS A 206 8.60 -3.43 14.71
C HIS A 206 8.55 -2.08 13.99
N THR A 207 9.39 -1.15 14.43
CA THR A 207 9.50 0.18 13.81
C THR A 207 10.94 0.66 13.82
N ASP A 208 11.23 1.68 13.03
CA ASP A 208 12.54 2.32 13.01
C ASP A 208 12.45 3.79 13.42
N ALA A 209 13.59 4.41 13.73
CA ALA A 209 13.67 5.83 13.94
C ALA A 209 13.46 6.60 12.61
N ALA A 210 12.99 7.85 12.70
CA ALA A 210 12.66 8.63 11.51
C ALA A 210 13.86 8.87 10.58
N ASP A 211 15.08 8.92 11.11
CA ASP A 211 16.31 9.13 10.37
C ASP A 211 16.83 7.88 9.65
N SER A 212 16.49 6.68 10.13
CA SER A 212 16.86 5.40 9.52
C SER A 212 15.71 4.72 8.76
N GLU A 213 14.51 5.30 8.77
CA GLU A 213 13.33 4.71 8.12
C GLU A 213 13.48 4.62 6.61
N VAL A 214 13.18 3.44 6.05
CA VAL A 214 13.25 3.13 4.61
C VAL A 214 11.88 2.82 3.98
N LEU A 215 10.81 2.77 4.79
CA LEU A 215 9.45 2.56 4.29
C LEU A 215 8.85 3.81 3.61
N TYR A 216 9.57 4.92 3.56
CA TYR A 216 9.25 6.10 2.76
C TYR A 216 10.53 6.75 2.23
N PRO A 217 10.48 7.54 1.13
CA PRO A 217 11.64 8.28 0.65
C PRO A 217 12.18 9.22 1.73
N ASN A 218 13.36 8.94 2.25
CA ASN A 218 13.90 9.66 3.41
C ASN A 218 14.68 10.91 2.99
N TYR A 219 13.96 11.97 2.67
CA TYR A 219 14.55 13.28 2.29
C TYR A 219 15.28 13.97 3.44
N GLN A 220 15.09 13.56 4.69
CA GLN A 220 15.79 14.15 5.83
C GLN A 220 17.18 13.58 5.96
N SER A 221 17.35 12.27 5.82
CA SER A 221 18.61 11.58 6.03
C SER A 221 19.43 11.41 4.75
N CYS A 222 18.77 11.24 3.59
CA CYS A 222 19.46 11.12 2.32
C CYS A 222 19.68 12.50 1.69
N TRP A 223 20.90 13.05 1.88
CA TRP A 223 21.25 14.38 1.39
C TRP A 223 21.15 14.47 -0.14
N SER A 224 21.69 13.50 -0.88
CA SER A 224 21.66 13.47 -2.35
C SER A 224 20.23 13.46 -2.90
N LEU A 225 19.33 12.66 -2.33
CA LEU A 225 17.92 12.64 -2.73
C LEU A 225 17.26 14.00 -2.47
N ARG A 226 17.55 14.60 -1.31
CA ARG A 226 17.04 15.93 -0.96
C ARG A 226 17.52 16.99 -1.94
N GLN A 227 18.81 17.01 -2.31
CA GLN A 227 19.36 17.99 -3.24
C GLN A 227 18.79 17.82 -4.65
N ARG A 228 18.74 16.59 -5.17
CA ARG A 228 18.15 16.29 -6.49
C ARG A 228 16.70 16.73 -6.61
N THR A 229 15.91 16.55 -5.56
CA THR A 229 14.48 16.87 -5.57
C THR A 229 14.16 18.30 -5.14
N ARG A 230 15.08 19.01 -4.44
CA ARG A 230 14.85 20.37 -3.89
C ARG A 230 14.48 21.39 -4.96
N GLY A 231 15.24 21.42 -6.06
CA GLY A 231 14.98 22.34 -7.19
C GLY A 231 13.61 22.04 -7.82
N ARG A 232 13.35 20.79 -8.10
CA ARG A 232 12.07 20.33 -8.69
C ARG A 232 10.89 20.64 -7.77
N ARG A 233 11.01 20.44 -6.45
CA ARG A 233 9.96 20.79 -5.48
C ARG A 233 9.62 22.28 -5.51
N LYS A 234 10.65 23.15 -5.60
CA LYS A 234 10.44 24.60 -5.66
C LYS A 234 9.77 25.07 -6.95
N THR A 235 10.00 24.37 -8.06
CA THR A 235 9.50 24.76 -9.37
C THR A 235 8.31 23.94 -9.86
N ALA A 236 7.86 22.95 -9.08
CA ALA A 236 6.78 22.07 -9.47
C ALA A 236 5.46 22.83 -9.75
N SER A 237 5.10 23.77 -8.87
CA SER A 237 3.91 24.61 -9.03
C SER A 237 4.01 25.62 -10.17
N LEU A 238 5.20 25.81 -10.75
CA LEU A 238 5.45 26.72 -11.87
C LEU A 238 5.45 26.01 -13.22
N GLN A 239 5.32 24.67 -13.23
CA GLN A 239 5.30 23.91 -14.47
C GLN A 239 4.05 24.21 -15.30
N PRO A 240 4.20 24.30 -16.65
CA PRO A 240 3.05 24.49 -17.55
C PRO A 240 1.94 23.44 -17.30
N GLY A 241 0.69 23.89 -17.28
CA GLY A 241 -0.48 23.06 -16.96
C GLY A 241 -0.72 22.89 -15.45
N ILE A 242 0.34 22.79 -14.63
CA ILE A 242 0.21 22.74 -13.16
C ILE A 242 -0.09 24.14 -12.63
N SER A 243 0.67 25.16 -13.07
CA SER A 243 0.50 26.54 -12.60
C SER A 243 -0.86 27.13 -12.96
N GLU A 244 -1.31 26.93 -14.21
CA GLU A 244 -2.59 27.44 -14.69
C GLU A 244 -3.76 26.77 -13.94
N ASP A 245 -3.70 25.44 -13.77
CA ASP A 245 -4.75 24.73 -13.06
C ASP A 245 -4.75 25.05 -11.56
N LEU A 246 -3.57 25.24 -10.94
CA LEU A 246 -3.49 25.67 -9.54
C LEU A 246 -4.10 27.04 -9.33
N LYS A 247 -3.81 28.00 -10.23
CA LYS A 247 -4.41 29.33 -10.23
C LYS A 247 -5.93 29.23 -10.35
N ARG A 248 -6.44 28.46 -11.33
CA ARG A 248 -7.87 28.23 -11.55
C ARG A 248 -8.57 27.66 -10.32
N VAL A 249 -7.95 26.68 -9.66
CA VAL A 249 -8.51 26.06 -8.45
C VAL A 249 -8.55 27.06 -7.30
N LYS A 250 -7.44 27.77 -7.05
CA LYS A 250 -7.38 28.82 -6.01
C LYS A 250 -8.44 29.90 -6.22
N GLU A 251 -8.51 30.48 -7.41
CA GLU A 251 -9.52 31.49 -7.76
C GLU A 251 -10.96 30.95 -7.57
N GLY A 252 -11.23 29.73 -8.05
CA GLY A 252 -12.55 29.11 -7.92
C GLY A 252 -12.94 28.80 -6.48
N MET A 253 -11.97 28.61 -5.58
CA MET A 253 -12.20 28.32 -4.16
C MET A 253 -12.09 29.54 -3.26
N GLY A 254 -11.72 30.74 -3.82
CA GLY A 254 -11.51 31.95 -3.01
C GLY A 254 -10.24 31.90 -2.16
N ILE A 255 -9.25 31.06 -2.54
CA ILE A 255 -7.96 30.99 -1.86
C ILE A 255 -7.06 32.11 -2.39
N ASP A 256 -6.45 32.89 -1.48
CA ASP A 256 -5.53 33.95 -1.87
C ASP A 256 -4.30 33.38 -2.62
N SER A 257 -3.82 34.11 -3.60
CA SER A 257 -2.66 33.69 -4.40
C SER A 257 -1.38 33.58 -3.56
N SER A 258 -1.28 34.35 -2.48
CA SER A 258 -0.15 34.31 -1.52
C SER A 258 -0.19 33.12 -0.56
N ASP A 259 -1.33 32.45 -0.41
CA ASP A 259 -1.42 31.26 0.43
C ASP A 259 -0.59 30.10 -0.14
N GLU A 260 0.20 29.48 0.71
CA GLU A 260 1.01 28.31 0.36
C GLU A 260 0.15 27.04 0.24
N VAL A 261 -0.65 26.97 -0.80
CA VAL A 261 -1.48 25.80 -1.16
C VAL A 261 -0.99 25.24 -2.48
N ASP A 262 -0.69 23.95 -2.47
CA ASP A 262 -0.30 23.17 -3.66
C ASP A 262 -1.27 22.01 -3.89
N PHE A 263 -1.05 21.24 -4.96
CA PHE A 263 -1.92 20.12 -5.30
C PHE A 263 -1.84 18.96 -4.29
N PHE A 264 -0.78 18.83 -3.51
CA PHE A 264 -0.72 17.80 -2.45
C PHE A 264 -1.63 18.17 -1.28
N ILE A 265 -1.65 19.45 -0.88
CA ILE A 265 -2.56 19.94 0.17
C ILE A 265 -4.02 19.83 -0.29
N LEU A 266 -4.30 20.24 -1.54
CA LEU A 266 -5.64 20.12 -2.12
C LEU A 266 -6.11 18.67 -2.17
N LEU A 267 -5.26 17.76 -2.67
CA LEU A 267 -5.59 16.33 -2.76
C LEU A 267 -5.80 15.70 -1.40
N ASP A 268 -4.98 16.05 -0.42
CA ASP A 268 -5.09 15.54 0.95
C ASP A 268 -6.46 15.86 1.57
N ASN A 269 -6.93 17.10 1.39
CA ASN A 269 -8.26 17.52 1.85
C ASN A 269 -9.38 16.83 1.05
N VAL A 270 -9.30 16.81 -0.28
CA VAL A 270 -10.29 16.11 -1.14
C VAL A 270 -10.43 14.66 -0.71
N ALA A 271 -9.31 13.93 -0.61
CA ALA A 271 -9.32 12.51 -0.28
C ALA A 271 -9.88 12.26 1.13
N ALA A 272 -9.50 13.09 2.10
CA ALA A 272 -10.01 13.00 3.46
C ALA A 272 -11.52 13.26 3.53
N GLU A 273 -12.00 14.35 2.93
CA GLU A 273 -13.42 14.71 2.94
C GLU A 273 -14.29 13.68 2.21
N GLN A 274 -13.84 13.18 1.05
CA GLN A 274 -14.54 12.15 0.29
C GLN A 274 -14.64 10.84 1.06
N ALA A 275 -13.56 10.40 1.70
CA ALA A 275 -13.54 9.17 2.48
C ALA A 275 -14.54 9.18 3.64
N HIS A 276 -14.82 10.37 4.19
CA HIS A 276 -15.74 10.55 5.31
C HIS A 276 -17.14 11.00 4.91
N SER A 277 -17.40 11.16 3.60
CA SER A 277 -18.67 11.72 3.07
C SER A 277 -19.04 13.06 3.73
N LEU A 278 -18.04 13.87 4.10
CA LEU A 278 -18.25 15.16 4.71
C LEU A 278 -18.71 16.19 3.65
N PRO A 279 -19.43 17.24 4.07
CA PRO A 279 -19.86 18.30 3.16
C PRO A 279 -18.65 19.12 2.71
N SER A 280 -18.11 18.75 1.55
CA SER A 280 -17.00 19.47 0.92
C SER A 280 -17.46 20.76 0.26
N CYS A 281 -16.57 21.75 0.19
CA CYS A 281 -16.74 22.90 -0.70
C CYS A 281 -17.13 22.41 -2.12
N PRO A 282 -18.21 22.93 -2.72
CA PRO A 282 -18.66 22.48 -4.05
C PRO A 282 -17.56 22.57 -5.13
N MET A 283 -16.70 23.57 -5.03
CA MET A 283 -15.59 23.76 -5.98
C MET A 283 -14.49 22.71 -5.78
N LEU A 284 -14.21 22.31 -4.55
CA LEU A 284 -13.26 21.22 -4.25
C LEU A 284 -13.74 19.91 -4.87
N LYS A 285 -15.03 19.60 -4.74
CA LYS A 285 -15.67 18.45 -5.41
C LYS A 285 -15.58 18.52 -6.93
N ARG A 286 -15.86 19.70 -7.49
CA ARG A 286 -15.80 19.94 -8.94
C ARG A 286 -14.42 19.71 -9.53
N PHE A 287 -13.38 20.11 -8.82
CA PHE A 287 -11.99 19.99 -9.26
C PHE A 287 -11.30 18.70 -8.81
N ALA A 288 -11.97 17.83 -8.05
CA ALA A 288 -11.33 16.66 -7.41
C ALA A 288 -10.48 15.81 -8.37
N ARG A 289 -10.99 15.50 -9.57
CA ARG A 289 -10.27 14.74 -10.59
C ARG A 289 -9.01 15.48 -11.09
N MET A 290 -9.14 16.76 -11.40
CA MET A 290 -8.02 17.60 -11.83
C MET A 290 -6.96 17.69 -10.72
N ILE A 291 -7.39 17.86 -9.47
CA ILE A 291 -6.50 17.91 -8.31
C ILE A 291 -5.69 16.62 -8.19
N GLU A 292 -6.32 15.46 -8.34
CA GLU A 292 -5.61 14.18 -8.32
C GLU A 292 -4.61 14.06 -9.49
N GLU A 293 -5.04 14.35 -10.71
CA GLU A 293 -4.20 14.31 -11.91
C GLU A 293 -2.97 15.21 -11.75
N ARG A 294 -3.14 16.45 -11.25
CA ARG A 294 -2.04 17.40 -11.04
C ARG A 294 -1.14 17.06 -9.85
N ALA A 295 -1.68 16.46 -8.80
CA ALA A 295 -0.87 15.94 -7.71
C ALA A 295 0.04 14.79 -8.18
N VAL A 296 -0.47 13.89 -9.03
CA VAL A 296 0.32 12.86 -9.68
C VAL A 296 1.38 13.45 -10.61
N ASP A 297 1.02 14.41 -11.48
CA ASP A 297 1.97 15.09 -12.36
C ASP A 297 3.07 15.80 -11.56
N THR A 298 2.71 16.47 -10.47
CA THR A 298 3.64 17.10 -9.53
C THR A 298 4.61 16.09 -8.93
N SER A 299 4.09 14.94 -8.47
CA SER A 299 4.91 13.86 -7.91
C SER A 299 5.88 13.29 -8.95
N LEU A 300 5.44 13.06 -10.19
CA LEU A 300 6.26 12.57 -11.29
C LEU A 300 7.29 13.62 -11.78
N TYR A 301 6.99 14.90 -11.65
CA TYR A 301 7.97 15.95 -11.92
C TYR A 301 9.08 15.99 -10.86
N ILE A 302 8.72 15.82 -9.58
CA ILE A 302 9.68 15.81 -8.47
C ILE A 302 10.57 14.56 -8.53
N LEU A 303 9.97 13.39 -8.79
CA LEU A 303 10.63 12.09 -8.85
C LEU A 303 10.29 11.40 -10.19
N PRO A 304 10.91 11.81 -11.30
CA PRO A 304 10.62 11.26 -12.61
C PRO A 304 11.20 9.85 -12.77
N LYS A 305 10.49 9.02 -13.55
CA LYS A 305 10.89 7.61 -13.82
C LYS A 305 12.25 7.50 -14.52
N GLU A 306 12.68 8.52 -15.21
CA GLU A 306 13.95 8.62 -15.92
C GLU A 306 15.14 8.86 -14.96
N ASP A 307 14.88 9.42 -13.79
CA ASP A 307 15.91 9.64 -12.76
C ASP A 307 16.05 8.38 -11.87
N ARG A 308 16.74 7.38 -12.44
CA ARG A 308 16.95 6.08 -11.79
C ARG A 308 17.60 6.21 -10.41
N GLU A 309 18.63 7.05 -10.26
CA GLU A 309 19.32 7.20 -8.98
C GLU A 309 18.41 7.77 -7.89
N SER A 310 17.55 8.75 -8.24
CA SER A 310 16.55 9.25 -7.29
C SER A 310 15.53 8.15 -6.90
N LEU A 311 15.13 7.30 -7.85
CA LEU A 311 14.26 6.15 -7.54
C LEU A 311 14.97 5.11 -6.67
N GLN A 312 16.23 4.82 -6.95
CA GLN A 312 17.06 3.94 -6.11
C GLN A 312 17.13 4.46 -4.67
N MET A 313 17.41 5.77 -4.48
CA MET A 313 17.44 6.37 -3.14
C MET A 313 16.06 6.44 -2.48
N ALA A 314 14.97 6.55 -3.26
CA ALA A 314 13.62 6.67 -2.72
C ALA A 314 13.05 5.34 -2.21
N VAL A 315 13.36 4.22 -2.88
CA VAL A 315 12.72 2.93 -2.60
C VAL A 315 13.67 1.74 -2.61
N GLY A 316 14.92 1.91 -3.07
CA GLY A 316 15.90 0.84 -3.23
C GLY A 316 16.19 0.06 -1.94
N PRO A 317 16.38 0.70 -0.77
CA PRO A 317 16.55 -0.02 0.49
C PRO A 317 15.32 -0.87 0.88
N PHE A 318 14.12 -0.39 0.56
CA PHE A 318 12.91 -1.17 0.82
C PHE A 318 12.78 -2.35 -0.15
N LEU A 319 13.10 -2.17 -1.44
CA LEU A 319 13.19 -3.27 -2.41
C LEU A 319 14.20 -4.33 -1.94
N HIS A 320 15.35 -3.91 -1.41
CA HIS A 320 16.35 -4.83 -0.86
C HIS A 320 15.80 -5.71 0.28
N ILE A 321 14.94 -5.14 1.13
CA ILE A 321 14.24 -5.92 2.18
C ILE A 321 13.28 -6.93 1.57
N LEU A 322 12.46 -6.52 0.59
CA LEU A 322 11.48 -7.39 -0.06
C LEU A 322 12.16 -8.53 -0.81
N GLU A 323 13.20 -8.25 -1.59
CA GLU A 323 14.02 -9.25 -2.30
C GLU A 323 14.76 -10.17 -1.33
N GLY A 324 15.32 -9.63 -0.27
CA GLY A 324 16.00 -10.40 0.76
C GLY A 324 15.08 -11.42 1.44
N ASN A 325 13.79 -11.11 1.62
CA ASN A 325 12.82 -12.08 2.11
C ASN A 325 12.57 -13.21 1.09
N LEU A 326 12.43 -12.87 -0.21
CA LEU A 326 12.26 -13.86 -1.28
C LEU A 326 13.46 -14.83 -1.32
N LEU A 327 14.67 -14.30 -1.33
CA LEU A 327 15.91 -15.10 -1.38
C LEU A 327 16.03 -16.01 -0.16
N ARG A 328 15.78 -15.48 1.05
CA ARG A 328 15.78 -16.30 2.27
C ARG A 328 14.75 -17.43 2.24
N ALA A 329 13.59 -17.19 1.64
CA ALA A 329 12.56 -18.21 1.50
C ALA A 329 12.97 -19.33 0.53
N VAL A 330 13.72 -19.03 -0.52
CA VAL A 330 14.32 -20.02 -1.43
C VAL A 330 15.39 -20.82 -0.71
N ASP A 331 16.33 -20.16 -0.03
CA ASP A 331 17.45 -20.81 0.65
C ASP A 331 16.98 -21.72 1.79
N SER A 332 15.93 -21.34 2.52
CA SER A 332 15.39 -22.13 3.63
C SER A 332 14.65 -23.39 3.20
N ALA A 333 14.29 -23.51 1.92
CA ALA A 333 13.80 -24.79 1.41
C ALA A 333 14.85 -25.91 1.60
N THR A 334 16.13 -25.53 1.77
CA THR A 334 17.28 -26.42 2.04
C THR A 334 17.69 -26.46 3.52
N ALA A 335 17.34 -25.44 4.33
CA ALA A 335 17.70 -25.34 5.76
C ALA A 335 16.58 -24.59 6.54
N PRO A 336 15.64 -25.31 7.18
CA PRO A 336 14.47 -24.69 7.82
C PRO A 336 14.86 -24.01 9.15
N ASN A 337 15.16 -22.72 9.14
CA ASN A 337 15.16 -21.88 10.35
C ASN A 337 14.88 -20.41 10.03
N ASN A 338 13.87 -19.84 10.69
CA ASN A 338 13.55 -18.41 10.80
C ASN A 338 12.93 -17.69 9.60
N ILE A 339 12.13 -18.35 8.74
CA ILE A 339 11.35 -17.64 7.73
C ILE A 339 9.91 -17.54 8.16
N ARG A 340 9.40 -16.32 8.10
CA ARG A 340 7.98 -16.05 8.29
C ARG A 340 7.21 -16.37 7.00
N LYS A 341 6.00 -16.82 7.15
CA LYS A 341 5.08 -17.05 6.01
C LYS A 341 4.49 -15.74 5.51
N LEU A 342 4.25 -14.78 6.43
CA LEU A 342 3.65 -13.47 6.13
C LEU A 342 4.51 -12.35 6.67
N TYR A 343 4.77 -11.36 5.79
CA TYR A 343 5.40 -10.09 6.15
C TYR A 343 4.41 -8.94 5.89
N LEU A 344 4.18 -8.11 6.90
CA LEU A 344 3.29 -6.96 6.83
C LEU A 344 4.11 -5.67 6.98
N TYR A 345 3.94 -4.73 6.03
CA TYR A 345 4.64 -3.44 5.99
C TYR A 345 3.63 -2.30 5.93
N ALA A 346 3.45 -1.59 7.03
CA ALA A 346 2.59 -0.41 7.09
C ALA A 346 3.33 0.83 6.60
N ALA A 347 2.94 1.33 5.44
CA ALA A 347 3.61 2.39 4.68
C ALA A 347 2.66 3.56 4.33
N HIS A 348 3.04 4.38 3.35
CA HIS A 348 2.38 5.61 2.96
C HIS A 348 2.16 5.69 1.45
N ASP A 349 1.35 6.64 0.99
CA ASP A 349 1.20 6.95 -0.44
C ASP A 349 2.53 7.28 -1.12
N VAL A 350 3.38 8.05 -0.46
CA VAL A 350 4.73 8.39 -0.93
C VAL A 350 5.67 7.19 -1.04
N THR A 351 5.36 6.07 -0.37
CA THR A 351 6.04 4.78 -0.53
C THR A 351 5.59 4.09 -1.82
N PHE A 352 4.27 4.10 -2.06
CA PHE A 352 3.67 3.38 -3.18
C PHE A 352 4.07 3.94 -4.53
N ILE A 353 4.10 5.27 -4.69
CA ILE A 353 4.39 5.88 -6.00
C ILE A 353 5.74 5.39 -6.57
N PRO A 354 6.90 5.55 -5.90
CA PRO A 354 8.17 5.03 -6.42
C PRO A 354 8.21 3.49 -6.47
N LEU A 355 7.57 2.78 -5.55
CA LEU A 355 7.49 1.33 -5.57
C LEU A 355 6.76 0.81 -6.80
N LEU A 356 5.57 1.34 -7.11
CA LEU A 356 4.80 0.96 -8.29
C LEU A 356 5.51 1.36 -9.60
N MET A 357 6.24 2.49 -9.60
CA MET A 357 7.04 2.93 -10.74
C MET A 357 8.20 1.96 -11.03
N THR A 358 8.91 1.51 -10.00
CA THR A 358 10.03 0.56 -10.16
C THR A 358 9.53 -0.82 -10.57
N LEU A 359 8.40 -1.27 -10.04
CA LEU A 359 7.73 -2.50 -10.46
C LEU A 359 7.11 -2.42 -11.86
N GLY A 360 6.98 -1.21 -12.43
CA GLY A 360 6.39 -0.99 -13.77
C GLY A 360 4.88 -1.10 -13.83
N ILE A 361 4.19 -1.02 -12.69
CA ILE A 361 2.74 -1.19 -12.54
C ILE A 361 2.02 0.08 -12.07
N PHE A 362 2.68 1.24 -12.12
CA PHE A 362 2.07 2.51 -11.72
C PHE A 362 1.01 2.98 -12.73
N ASP A 363 -0.24 3.03 -12.30
CA ASP A 363 -1.43 3.36 -13.13
C ASP A 363 -1.70 4.88 -13.25
N ARG A 364 -0.78 5.73 -12.76
CA ARG A 364 -0.90 7.20 -12.72
C ARG A 364 -2.11 7.71 -11.91
N LYS A 365 -2.49 6.96 -10.89
CA LYS A 365 -3.47 7.38 -9.89
C LYS A 365 -2.80 7.54 -8.54
N TRP A 366 -3.36 8.41 -7.71
CA TRP A 366 -2.89 8.52 -6.33
C TRP A 366 -3.25 7.26 -5.54
N PRO A 367 -2.30 6.64 -4.84
CA PRO A 367 -2.59 5.45 -4.04
C PRO A 367 -3.65 5.74 -2.98
N PRO A 368 -4.85 5.14 -3.02
CA PRO A 368 -5.94 5.46 -2.09
C PRO A 368 -5.65 5.01 -0.66
N PHE A 369 -6.41 5.49 0.33
CA PHE A 369 -6.35 4.97 1.69
C PHE A 369 -6.59 3.46 1.72
N ALA A 370 -5.89 2.77 2.61
CA ALA A 370 -5.95 1.31 2.79
C ALA A 370 -5.64 0.47 1.54
N VAL A 371 -5.01 1.07 0.52
CA VAL A 371 -4.51 0.29 -0.63
C VAL A 371 -3.39 -0.63 -0.18
N ASP A 372 -3.30 -1.79 -0.84
CA ASP A 372 -2.24 -2.77 -0.62
C ASP A 372 -1.57 -3.21 -1.92
N LEU A 373 -0.31 -3.59 -1.77
CA LEU A 373 0.46 -4.37 -2.74
C LEU A 373 0.80 -5.69 -2.06
N THR A 374 0.27 -6.77 -2.60
CA THR A 374 0.54 -8.13 -2.13
C THR A 374 1.47 -8.83 -3.10
N MET A 375 2.53 -9.43 -2.58
CA MET A 375 3.51 -10.22 -3.31
C MET A 375 3.48 -11.65 -2.78
N GLU A 376 3.17 -12.60 -3.64
CA GLU A 376 3.10 -14.03 -3.34
C GLU A 376 4.27 -14.76 -3.98
N LEU A 377 4.95 -15.61 -3.20
CA LEU A 377 6.02 -16.47 -3.67
C LEU A 377 5.54 -17.91 -3.74
N TYR A 378 5.64 -18.49 -4.92
CA TYR A 378 5.26 -19.87 -5.19
C TYR A 378 6.45 -20.74 -5.58
N GLN A 379 6.36 -22.01 -5.23
CA GLN A 379 7.27 -23.04 -5.76
C GLN A 379 6.46 -24.09 -6.53
N HIS A 380 6.88 -24.38 -7.75
CA HIS A 380 6.31 -25.46 -8.54
C HIS A 380 6.74 -26.82 -7.95
N LEU A 381 5.77 -27.70 -7.68
CA LEU A 381 5.99 -28.95 -6.93
C LEU A 381 6.90 -29.94 -7.65
N GLU A 382 6.85 -29.99 -8.99
CA GLU A 382 7.64 -30.92 -9.81
C GLU A 382 8.97 -30.32 -10.22
N SER A 383 8.96 -29.21 -10.96
CA SER A 383 10.18 -28.58 -11.48
C SER A 383 11.05 -27.92 -10.42
N LYS A 384 10.47 -27.61 -9.22
CA LYS A 384 11.10 -26.87 -8.13
C LYS A 384 11.41 -25.40 -8.45
N GLU A 385 11.00 -24.91 -9.59
CA GLU A 385 11.13 -23.52 -10.00
C GLU A 385 10.30 -22.60 -9.09
N TRP A 386 10.74 -21.35 -8.99
CA TRP A 386 10.11 -20.35 -8.16
C TRP A 386 9.47 -19.24 -8.97
N PHE A 387 8.32 -18.77 -8.51
CA PHE A 387 7.53 -17.74 -9.20
C PHE A 387 7.05 -16.70 -8.22
N VAL A 388 6.94 -15.46 -8.68
CA VAL A 388 6.34 -14.34 -7.96
C VAL A 388 5.07 -13.90 -8.67
N GLN A 389 4.03 -13.62 -7.89
CA GLN A 389 2.78 -13.04 -8.36
C GLN A 389 2.47 -11.78 -7.56
N LEU A 390 2.10 -10.69 -8.25
CA LEU A 390 1.78 -9.41 -7.61
C LEU A 390 0.30 -9.09 -7.74
N TYR A 391 -0.26 -8.52 -6.68
CA TYR A 391 -1.60 -7.94 -6.66
C TYR A 391 -1.54 -6.52 -6.12
N TYR A 392 -2.08 -5.57 -6.86
CA TYR A 392 -2.28 -4.20 -6.40
C TYR A 392 -3.76 -3.92 -6.22
N HIS A 393 -4.15 -3.54 -5.00
CA HIS A 393 -5.56 -3.36 -4.62
C HIS A 393 -6.43 -4.57 -4.99
N GLY A 394 -5.91 -5.77 -4.73
CA GLY A 394 -6.56 -7.05 -5.02
C GLY A 394 -6.62 -7.47 -6.49
N LYS A 395 -6.00 -6.72 -7.40
CA LYS A 395 -5.94 -7.03 -8.84
C LYS A 395 -4.56 -7.53 -9.22
N GLU A 396 -4.51 -8.65 -9.94
CA GLU A 396 -3.28 -9.21 -10.50
C GLU A 396 -2.56 -8.19 -11.39
N GLN A 397 -1.26 -8.13 -11.27
CA GLN A 397 -0.38 -7.23 -12.01
C GLN A 397 0.67 -8.01 -12.78
N VAL A 398 1.14 -7.43 -13.89
CA VAL A 398 2.30 -7.94 -14.64
C VAL A 398 3.49 -7.03 -14.33
N PRO A 399 4.47 -7.48 -13.53
CA PRO A 399 5.64 -6.67 -13.19
C PRO A 399 6.52 -6.42 -14.42
N ARG A 400 7.37 -5.41 -14.33
CA ARG A 400 8.38 -5.09 -15.36
C ARG A 400 9.23 -6.30 -15.69
N GLY A 401 9.40 -6.58 -16.98
CA GLY A 401 10.25 -7.67 -17.48
C GLY A 401 9.61 -9.05 -17.41
N CYS A 402 8.46 -9.19 -16.77
CA CYS A 402 7.75 -10.46 -16.65
C CYS A 402 6.87 -10.73 -17.87
N PRO A 403 6.75 -11.99 -18.31
CA PRO A 403 5.94 -12.34 -19.49
C PRO A 403 4.43 -12.24 -19.21
N ASP A 404 4.02 -12.54 -17.97
CA ASP A 404 2.64 -12.49 -17.50
C ASP A 404 2.59 -12.22 -15.98
N GLY A 405 1.41 -12.37 -15.34
CA GLY A 405 1.24 -12.14 -13.91
C GLY A 405 2.00 -13.12 -13.01
N LEU A 406 2.27 -14.35 -13.48
CA LEU A 406 3.09 -15.33 -12.78
C LEU A 406 4.53 -15.27 -13.31
N CYS A 407 5.36 -14.48 -12.67
CA CYS A 407 6.72 -14.18 -13.09
C CYS A 407 7.74 -15.18 -12.54
N PRO A 408 8.63 -15.78 -13.34
CA PRO A 408 9.78 -16.51 -12.82
C PRO A 408 10.61 -15.63 -11.89
N LEU A 409 11.02 -16.18 -10.74
CA LEU A 409 11.67 -15.39 -9.68
C LEU A 409 12.97 -14.74 -10.13
N ASP A 410 13.78 -15.43 -10.92
CA ASP A 410 15.04 -14.92 -11.46
C ASP A 410 14.81 -13.73 -12.40
N VAL A 411 13.77 -13.79 -13.25
CA VAL A 411 13.35 -12.69 -14.13
C VAL A 411 12.90 -11.49 -13.31
N PHE A 412 12.08 -11.72 -12.28
CA PHE A 412 11.62 -10.69 -11.37
C PHE A 412 12.78 -9.99 -10.63
N LEU A 413 13.67 -10.77 -10.01
CA LEU A 413 14.83 -10.25 -9.29
C LEU A 413 15.78 -9.48 -10.20
N ASN A 414 16.04 -9.99 -11.41
CA ASN A 414 16.87 -9.29 -12.39
C ASN A 414 16.27 -7.94 -12.80
N ALA A 415 14.96 -7.87 -13.01
CA ALA A 415 14.28 -6.62 -13.35
C ALA A 415 14.31 -5.60 -12.20
N MET A 416 14.26 -6.06 -10.94
CA MET A 416 14.31 -5.21 -9.74
C MET A 416 15.72 -4.78 -9.36
N SER A 417 16.75 -5.56 -9.67
CA SER A 417 18.16 -5.30 -9.33
C SER A 417 18.66 -3.93 -9.79
N VAL A 418 18.03 -3.39 -10.85
CA VAL A 418 18.33 -2.04 -11.37
C VAL A 418 18.02 -0.93 -10.34
N TYR A 419 17.10 -1.18 -9.42
CA TYR A 419 16.63 -0.19 -8.43
C TYR A 419 16.99 -0.55 -7.00
N THR A 420 17.27 -1.81 -6.71
CA THR A 420 17.60 -2.30 -5.38
C THR A 420 18.93 -1.73 -4.91
N LEU A 421 18.99 -1.30 -3.65
CA LEU A 421 20.21 -0.85 -2.97
C LEU A 421 20.37 -1.57 -1.64
N SER A 422 21.53 -2.18 -1.45
CA SER A 422 21.96 -2.62 -0.11
C SER A 422 22.14 -1.42 0.83
N PRO A 423 22.13 -1.61 2.16
CA PRO A 423 22.34 -0.53 3.11
C PRO A 423 23.65 0.24 2.88
N GLY A 424 24.74 -0.46 2.50
CA GLY A 424 26.04 0.18 2.20
C GLY A 424 25.99 1.04 0.95
N GLU A 425 25.41 0.54 -0.14
CA GLU A 425 25.23 1.29 -1.40
C GLU A 425 24.32 2.50 -1.20
N TYR A 426 23.22 2.34 -0.45
CA TYR A 426 22.32 3.44 -0.11
C TYR A 426 23.06 4.56 0.65
N HIS A 427 23.81 4.20 1.69
CA HIS A 427 24.58 5.15 2.47
C HIS A 427 25.62 5.89 1.59
N ALA A 428 26.34 5.16 0.75
CA ALA A 428 27.32 5.74 -0.18
C ALA A 428 26.66 6.72 -1.15
N LEU A 429 25.54 6.33 -1.77
CA LEU A 429 24.82 7.16 -2.74
C LEU A 429 24.20 8.40 -2.08
N CYS A 430 23.65 8.27 -0.88
CA CYS A 430 23.08 9.39 -0.13
C CYS A 430 24.11 10.44 0.31
N SER A 431 25.39 10.08 0.45
CA SER A 431 26.49 10.94 0.95
C SER A 431 27.35 11.54 -0.15
N GLN A 432 27.28 11.07 -1.39
CA GLN A 432 28.23 11.40 -2.48
C GLN A 432 28.39 12.89 -2.75
N SER A 433 27.32 13.68 -2.62
CA SER A 433 27.38 15.12 -2.95
C SER A 433 27.95 16.00 -1.83
N GLN A 434 28.10 15.48 -0.61
CA GLN A 434 28.80 16.21 0.47
C GLN A 434 30.30 16.37 0.18
N VAL A 435 30.87 15.44 -0.59
CA VAL A 435 32.30 15.44 -0.92
C VAL A 435 32.64 16.49 -2.00
N MET A 436 31.69 16.82 -2.90
CA MET A 436 31.95 17.80 -3.97
C MET A 436 31.90 19.26 -3.50
N GLU A 437 31.16 19.59 -2.44
CA GLU A 437 31.14 20.96 -1.90
C GLU A 437 32.38 21.29 -1.06
N VAL A 438 33.02 20.29 -0.45
CA VAL A 438 34.25 20.48 0.34
C VAL A 438 35.47 20.63 -0.57
N GLY A 439 35.44 20.10 -1.80
CA GLY A 439 36.54 20.17 -2.76
C GLY A 439 36.60 21.46 -3.58
N ASN A 440 35.58 22.32 -3.55
CA ASN A 440 35.56 23.58 -4.30
C ASN A 440 35.76 24.83 -3.41
N GLY A 441 36.23 24.65 -2.18
CA GLY A 441 36.49 25.69 -1.19
C GLY A 441 37.99 25.89 -0.85
N GLU A 442 38.91 25.43 -1.72
CA GLU A 442 40.34 25.77 -1.63
C GLU A 442 40.78 26.64 -2.82
#